data_9c1f2e879655078efa20a3f4af359c86
#
_entry.id   9c1f2e879655078efa20a3f4af359c86
#
_cell.length_a   1.000
_cell.length_b   1.000
_cell.length_c   1.000
_cell.angle_alpha   90.00
_cell.angle_beta   90.00
_cell.angle_gamma   90.00
#
_symmetry.space_group_name_H-M   'P 1'
#
loop_
_entity.id
_entity.type
_entity.pdbx_description
1 polymer ?
#
loop_
_entity_poly.entity_id
_entity_poly.type
_entity_poly.pdbx_seq_one_letter_code
_entity_poly.pdbx_strand_id
1 'polypeptide(L)'
;MTPGTAQGGQVPLVELAALAAPIAVAEVDAAMWQAWLADQDTRQRFEALVYQRGPDQCAYWIGAISSTGHGKFRAGSRARATAGPGPAVPSRIVTAHVFAYQLHHGVIAAPWTGQTVIRHSCDETSCENWDHLLIGTQPENVWDYRARRGREYGPLADPRGARGRATAIRDAILTARRSGADTEEALREAIAAGIPRHQERLF
;
A
#
# COMPACT_ATOMS: atom_id res chain seq x y z
N MET A 1 -57.63 -4.02 2.49
CA MET A 1 -56.38 -4.04 1.74
C MET A 1 -55.51 -2.91 2.28
N THR A 2 -54.59 -3.22 3.20
CA THR A 2 -53.64 -2.26 3.78
C THR A 2 -52.28 -2.49 3.13
N PRO A 3 -51.56 -1.45 2.67
CA PRO A 3 -50.24 -1.62 2.10
C PRO A 3 -49.20 -1.79 3.23
N GLY A 4 -48.40 -2.86 3.13
CA GLY A 4 -47.30 -3.13 4.05
C GLY A 4 -46.15 -2.16 3.83
N THR A 5 -45.71 -1.52 4.91
CA THR A 5 -44.51 -0.70 4.98
C THR A 5 -43.29 -1.57 4.98
N ALA A 6 -42.44 -1.45 3.96
CA ALA A 6 -41.14 -2.04 3.92
C ALA A 6 -40.24 -1.31 4.97
N GLN A 7 -39.84 -2.03 6.02
CA GLN A 7 -38.84 -1.56 6.96
C GLN A 7 -37.45 -1.67 6.29
N GLY A 8 -36.88 -0.53 5.95
CA GLY A 8 -35.47 -0.44 5.57
C GLY A 8 -34.61 -0.76 6.79
N GLY A 9 -33.92 -1.89 6.76
CA GLY A 9 -32.97 -2.27 7.79
C GLY A 9 -31.79 -1.30 7.83
N GLN A 10 -31.74 -0.46 8.86
CA GLN A 10 -30.56 0.30 9.22
C GLN A 10 -29.52 -0.67 9.75
N VAL A 11 -28.41 -0.82 9.02
CA VAL A 11 -27.23 -1.56 9.53
C VAL A 11 -26.64 -0.77 10.70
N PRO A 12 -26.45 -1.37 11.88
CA PRO A 12 -25.95 -0.64 13.05
C PRO A 12 -24.56 -0.06 12.78
N LEU A 13 -24.35 1.19 13.14
CA LEU A 13 -23.08 1.92 13.02
C LEU A 13 -21.89 1.24 13.75
N VAL A 14 -22.17 0.30 14.65
CA VAL A 14 -21.16 -0.45 15.42
C VAL A 14 -20.44 -1.49 14.56
N GLU A 15 -21.05 -1.99 13.49
CA GLU A 15 -20.46 -3.03 12.63
C GLU A 15 -19.44 -2.47 11.64
N LEU A 16 -19.53 -1.18 11.29
CA LEU A 16 -18.54 -0.50 10.47
C LEU A 16 -17.25 -0.15 11.21
N ALA A 17 -17.30 -0.04 12.54
CA ALA A 17 -16.12 0.26 13.36
C ALA A 17 -15.21 -0.99 13.54
N ALA A 18 -15.75 -2.20 13.40
CA ALA A 18 -15.00 -3.44 13.55
C ALA A 18 -14.15 -3.78 12.29
N LEU A 19 -14.44 -3.18 11.13
CA LEU A 19 -13.71 -3.43 9.89
C LEU A 19 -12.46 -2.56 9.69
N ALA A 20 -12.22 -1.60 10.56
CA ALA A 20 -11.09 -0.70 10.51
C ALA A 20 -10.44 -0.54 11.89
N ALA A 21 -10.09 -1.63 12.54
CA ALA A 21 -9.03 -1.52 13.54
C ALA A 21 -7.78 -1.04 12.77
N PRO A 22 -7.28 0.19 13.03
CA PRO A 22 -6.00 0.56 12.48
C PRO A 22 -5.04 -0.54 12.90
N ILE A 23 -4.29 -1.11 11.96
CA ILE A 23 -3.08 -1.82 12.35
C ILE A 23 -2.32 -0.74 13.11
N ALA A 24 -2.36 -0.81 14.43
CA ALA A 24 -1.58 0.07 15.28
C ALA A 24 -0.16 -0.11 14.74
N VAL A 25 0.33 0.90 14.02
CA VAL A 25 1.76 1.03 13.80
C VAL A 25 2.26 1.16 15.21
N ALA A 26 2.69 0.03 15.78
CA ALA A 26 3.18 -0.03 17.15
C ALA A 26 4.14 1.12 17.26
N GLU A 27 3.90 2.00 18.21
CA GLU A 27 4.57 3.28 18.40
C GLU A 27 6.06 3.14 18.11
N VAL A 28 6.43 3.43 16.88
CA VAL A 28 7.81 3.49 16.47
C VAL A 28 8.18 4.94 16.69
N ASP A 29 9.02 5.18 17.67
CA ASP A 29 9.47 6.54 17.96
C ASP A 29 10.29 7.14 16.81
N ALA A 30 10.41 8.46 16.80
CA ALA A 30 11.14 9.17 15.75
C ALA A 30 12.62 8.75 15.69
N ALA A 31 13.24 8.41 16.83
CA ALA A 31 14.64 7.98 16.87
C ALA A 31 14.83 6.62 16.18
N MET A 32 13.89 5.70 16.33
CA MET A 32 13.89 4.43 15.61
C MET A 32 13.74 4.63 14.10
N TRP A 33 12.84 5.50 13.67
CA TRP A 33 12.70 5.86 12.26
C TRP A 33 13.99 6.46 11.71
N GLN A 34 14.59 7.41 12.42
CA GLN A 34 15.87 8.01 12.03
C GLN A 34 16.98 6.96 11.88
N ALA A 35 17.05 6.01 12.82
CA ALA A 35 18.04 4.93 12.76
C ALA A 35 17.83 4.03 11.51
N TRP A 36 16.59 3.66 11.19
CA TRP A 36 16.31 2.86 10.00
C TRP A 36 16.61 3.60 8.70
N LEU A 37 16.24 4.89 8.62
CA LEU A 37 16.49 5.71 7.44
C LEU A 37 17.96 6.07 7.25
N ALA A 38 18.76 6.08 8.32
CA ALA A 38 20.20 6.26 8.25
C ALA A 38 20.95 4.97 7.88
N ASP A 39 20.37 3.80 8.18
CA ASP A 39 20.98 2.49 7.92
C ASP A 39 20.99 2.15 6.42
N GLN A 40 22.20 2.13 5.85
CA GLN A 40 22.39 1.92 4.40
C GLN A 40 21.87 0.55 3.93
N ASP A 41 22.08 -0.52 4.73
CA ASP A 41 21.58 -1.86 4.39
C ASP A 41 20.05 -1.88 4.34
N THR A 42 19.40 -1.24 5.29
CA THR A 42 17.93 -1.12 5.30
C THR A 42 17.41 -0.39 4.07
N ARG A 43 18.03 0.73 3.68
CA ARG A 43 17.66 1.48 2.47
C ARG A 43 17.84 0.66 1.21
N GLN A 44 19.01 0.04 1.03
CA GLN A 44 19.30 -0.78 -0.15
C GLN A 44 18.33 -1.96 -0.27
N ARG A 45 17.98 -2.61 0.84
CA ARG A 45 16.98 -3.68 0.85
C ARG A 45 15.57 -3.18 0.50
N PHE A 46 15.23 -1.97 0.93
CA PHE A 46 13.96 -1.34 0.56
C PHE A 46 13.93 -1.06 -0.95
N GLU A 47 14.94 -0.37 -1.47
CA GLU A 47 15.06 -0.01 -2.89
C GLU A 47 15.05 -1.24 -3.80
N ALA A 48 15.70 -2.34 -3.40
CA ALA A 48 15.70 -3.60 -4.14
C ALA A 48 14.31 -4.27 -4.24
N LEU A 49 13.37 -3.88 -3.37
CA LEU A 49 11.98 -4.37 -3.35
C LEU A 49 10.99 -3.41 -4.02
N VAL A 50 11.47 -2.33 -4.61
CA VAL A 50 10.65 -1.39 -5.38
C VAL A 50 10.98 -1.52 -6.87
N TYR A 51 9.97 -1.78 -7.68
CA TYR A 51 10.10 -1.69 -9.13
C TYR A 51 9.87 -0.25 -9.57
N GLN A 52 10.97 0.46 -9.78
CA GLN A 52 10.97 1.86 -10.20
C GLN A 52 10.54 2.00 -11.65
N ARG A 53 9.81 3.09 -11.93
CA ARG A 53 9.37 3.49 -13.25
C ARG A 53 9.65 4.98 -13.47
N GLY A 54 9.01 5.59 -14.45
CA GLY A 54 9.12 7.05 -14.66
C GLY A 54 8.60 7.87 -13.46
N PRO A 55 8.99 9.13 -13.36
CA PRO A 55 8.71 9.97 -12.17
C PRO A 55 7.22 10.10 -11.85
N ASP A 56 6.37 10.21 -12.87
CA ASP A 56 4.92 10.37 -12.72
C ASP A 56 4.17 9.03 -12.71
N GLN A 57 4.89 7.91 -12.64
CA GLN A 57 4.31 6.57 -12.67
C GLN A 57 4.36 5.92 -11.31
N CYS A 58 3.42 4.98 -11.05
CA CYS A 58 3.51 4.17 -9.85
C CYS A 58 4.80 3.35 -9.84
N ALA A 59 5.53 3.40 -8.74
CA ALA A 59 6.62 2.49 -8.41
C ALA A 59 6.06 1.34 -7.59
N TYR A 60 6.20 0.10 -8.05
CA TYR A 60 5.46 -1.02 -7.46
C TYR A 60 6.29 -1.82 -6.45
N TRP A 61 5.69 -2.10 -5.31
CA TRP A 61 6.27 -3.01 -4.32
C TRP A 61 6.28 -4.45 -4.82
N ILE A 62 7.46 -5.06 -4.82
CA ILE A 62 7.64 -6.46 -5.26
C ILE A 62 7.99 -7.42 -4.11
N GLY A 63 7.91 -6.95 -2.87
CA GLY A 63 8.07 -7.76 -1.67
C GLY A 63 6.77 -8.39 -1.17
N ALA A 64 6.71 -8.70 0.12
CA ALA A 64 5.52 -9.28 0.76
C ALA A 64 4.34 -8.29 0.76
N ILE A 65 3.14 -8.77 0.43
CA ILE A 65 1.89 -8.00 0.40
C ILE A 65 1.03 -8.34 1.62
N SER A 66 0.41 -7.33 2.22
CA SER A 66 -0.55 -7.46 3.32
C SER A 66 -1.94 -7.92 2.83
N SER A 67 -2.85 -8.22 3.77
CA SER A 67 -4.25 -8.49 3.45
C SER A 67 -4.98 -7.31 2.81
N THR A 68 -4.49 -6.09 3.04
CA THR A 68 -5.04 -4.84 2.48
C THR A 68 -4.38 -4.39 1.19
N GLY A 69 -3.44 -5.16 0.63
CA GLY A 69 -2.75 -4.82 -0.62
C GLY A 69 -1.47 -3.99 -0.45
N HIS A 70 -1.19 -3.49 0.74
CA HIS A 70 0.03 -2.70 0.98
C HIS A 70 1.27 -3.58 1.11
N GLY A 71 2.41 -3.04 0.73
CA GLY A 71 3.72 -3.65 0.95
C GLY A 71 4.04 -3.81 2.44
N LYS A 72 4.67 -4.94 2.79
CA LYS A 72 5.25 -5.18 4.12
C LYS A 72 6.77 -5.17 4.02
N PHE A 73 7.39 -4.26 4.73
CA PHE A 73 8.83 -4.12 4.76
C PHE A 73 9.38 -4.39 6.18
N ARG A 74 10.47 -5.15 6.26
CA ARG A 74 11.20 -5.32 7.51
C ARG A 74 12.33 -4.30 7.57
N ALA A 75 12.11 -3.20 8.27
CA ALA A 75 13.13 -2.19 8.57
C ALA A 75 14.07 -2.68 9.68
N GLY A 76 15.28 -2.13 9.74
CA GLY A 76 16.31 -2.49 10.71
C GLY A 76 17.14 -3.72 10.32
N SER A 77 18.13 -4.05 11.13
CA SER A 77 19.11 -5.10 10.85
C SER A 77 18.46 -6.48 10.74
N ARG A 78 18.89 -7.26 9.76
CA ARG A 78 18.67 -8.71 9.77
C ARG A 78 19.46 -9.34 10.91
N ALA A 79 19.00 -10.49 11.39
CA ALA A 79 19.60 -11.18 12.52
C ALA A 79 21.15 -11.17 12.50
N ARG A 80 21.71 -11.20 13.68
CA ARG A 80 23.11 -11.05 14.14
C ARG A 80 24.23 -11.66 13.27
N ALA A 81 23.95 -12.54 12.33
CA ALA A 81 24.96 -13.27 11.54
C ALA A 81 25.58 -12.44 10.40
N THR A 82 24.99 -11.31 10.03
CA THR A 82 25.47 -10.45 8.93
C THR A 82 25.70 -9.00 9.35
N ALA A 83 25.56 -8.68 10.63
CA ALA A 83 25.78 -7.33 11.13
C ALA A 83 27.27 -7.01 11.11
N GLY A 84 27.66 -5.97 10.36
CA GLY A 84 28.97 -5.34 10.47
C GLY A 84 29.24 -4.86 11.91
N PRO A 85 30.40 -4.24 12.19
CA PRO A 85 30.87 -3.90 13.56
C PRO A 85 30.04 -2.82 14.28
N GLY A 86 28.89 -2.40 13.75
CA GLY A 86 28.01 -1.41 14.36
C GLY A 86 26.95 -2.00 15.30
N PRO A 87 26.32 -1.18 16.15
CA PRO A 87 25.21 -1.62 16.97
C PRO A 87 24.03 -2.06 16.09
N ALA A 88 23.41 -3.21 16.43
CA ALA A 88 22.27 -3.72 15.71
C ALA A 88 21.08 -2.75 15.81
N VAL A 89 20.55 -2.30 14.68
CA VAL A 89 19.34 -1.49 14.65
C VAL A 89 18.12 -2.42 14.82
N PRO A 90 17.26 -2.21 15.83
CA PRO A 90 16.13 -3.08 16.10
C PRO A 90 15.23 -3.24 14.87
N SER A 91 14.81 -4.46 14.59
CA SER A 91 14.05 -4.78 13.38
C SER A 91 12.56 -4.86 13.65
N ARG A 92 11.74 -4.20 12.80
CA ARG A 92 10.28 -4.28 12.82
C ARG A 92 9.70 -4.38 11.41
N ILE A 93 8.49 -4.91 11.31
CA ILE A 93 7.72 -4.87 10.06
C ILE A 93 6.90 -3.59 10.06
N VAL A 94 7.07 -2.80 9.02
CA VAL A 94 6.33 -1.58 8.74
C VAL A 94 5.67 -1.67 7.36
N THR A 95 4.70 -0.80 7.08
CA THR A 95 4.15 -0.67 5.73
C THR A 95 5.17 0.02 4.82
N ALA A 96 5.34 -0.50 3.62
CA ALA A 96 6.39 -0.05 2.71
C ALA A 96 6.20 1.42 2.30
N HIS A 97 4.97 1.85 1.97
CA HIS A 97 4.69 3.24 1.58
C HIS A 97 4.95 4.25 2.72
N VAL A 98 4.78 3.86 3.99
CA VAL A 98 5.15 4.72 5.13
C VAL A 98 6.67 4.86 5.22
N PHE A 99 7.42 3.79 4.90
CA PHE A 99 8.87 3.85 4.81
C PHE A 99 9.32 4.71 3.63
N ALA A 100 8.72 4.52 2.43
CA ALA A 100 8.99 5.33 1.23
C ALA A 100 8.78 6.82 1.48
N TYR A 101 7.63 7.18 2.07
CA TYR A 101 7.31 8.56 2.39
C TYR A 101 8.37 9.19 3.29
N GLN A 102 8.73 8.54 4.42
CA GLN A 102 9.69 9.07 5.36
C GLN A 102 11.13 9.05 4.83
N LEU A 103 11.46 8.11 3.95
CA LEU A 103 12.77 8.07 3.28
C LEU A 103 13.00 9.33 2.44
N HIS A 104 11.94 9.84 1.80
CA HIS A 104 12.03 11.00 0.91
C HIS A 104 11.77 12.33 1.65
N HIS A 105 10.72 12.38 2.47
CA HIS A 105 10.26 13.62 3.13
C HIS A 105 10.85 13.82 4.54
N GLY A 106 11.61 12.85 5.03
CA GLY A 106 12.12 12.85 6.41
C GLY A 106 11.13 12.26 7.41
N VAL A 107 11.62 12.07 8.63
CA VAL A 107 10.83 11.48 9.72
C VAL A 107 9.65 12.39 10.06
N ILE A 108 8.47 11.82 10.09
CA ILE A 108 7.27 12.55 10.53
C ILE A 108 7.42 12.83 12.02
N ALA A 109 7.42 14.13 12.39
CA ALA A 109 7.49 14.53 13.78
C ALA A 109 6.27 14.00 14.56
N ALA A 110 6.53 13.38 15.70
CA ALA A 110 5.49 12.90 16.61
C ALA A 110 4.59 14.04 17.12
N PRO A 111 3.32 13.76 17.49
CA PRO A 111 2.84 12.40 17.66
C PRO A 111 2.11 11.88 16.42
N TRP A 112 2.41 10.66 16.03
CA TRP A 112 1.46 9.88 15.26
C TRP A 112 0.21 9.74 16.13
N THR A 113 -0.69 10.70 16.02
CA THR A 113 -2.01 10.48 16.58
C THR A 113 -2.58 9.30 15.82
N GLY A 114 -3.34 8.41 16.44
CA GLY A 114 -3.91 7.23 15.76
C GLY A 114 -4.78 7.57 14.55
N GLN A 115 -4.80 8.81 14.12
CA GLN A 115 -5.50 9.34 12.96
C GLN A 115 -4.56 9.75 11.81
N THR A 116 -3.25 9.92 12.06
CA THR A 116 -2.30 10.27 11.00
C THR A 116 -2.03 9.05 10.11
N VAL A 117 -2.16 9.21 8.81
CA VAL A 117 -1.91 8.17 7.80
C VAL A 117 -1.12 8.72 6.62
N ILE A 118 -0.40 7.84 5.93
CA ILE A 118 0.10 8.12 4.59
C ILE A 118 -0.88 7.48 3.60
N ARG A 119 -1.47 8.31 2.75
CA ARG A 119 -2.50 7.93 1.77
C ARG A 119 -1.98 8.06 0.35
N HIS A 120 -2.56 7.29 -0.55
CA HIS A 120 -2.19 7.29 -1.97
C HIS A 120 -3.08 8.25 -2.77
N SER A 121 -2.48 9.20 -3.50
CA SER A 121 -3.21 10.02 -4.48
C SER A 121 -3.62 9.23 -5.73
N CYS A 122 -2.86 8.17 -6.04
CA CYS A 122 -3.07 7.29 -7.20
C CYS A 122 -4.00 6.09 -6.95
N ASP A 123 -4.50 5.90 -5.71
CA ASP A 123 -5.33 4.76 -5.29
C ASP A 123 -4.67 3.36 -5.39
N GLU A 124 -3.41 3.29 -5.80
CA GLU A 124 -2.66 2.03 -5.91
C GLU A 124 -1.98 1.69 -4.58
N THR A 125 -2.48 0.68 -3.87
CA THR A 125 -2.02 0.33 -2.52
C THR A 125 -0.59 -0.22 -2.46
N SER A 126 -0.05 -0.70 -3.57
CA SER A 126 1.33 -1.19 -3.68
C SER A 126 2.29 -0.16 -4.29
N CYS A 127 1.87 1.09 -4.44
CA CYS A 127 2.70 2.16 -4.97
C CYS A 127 3.61 2.74 -3.89
N GLU A 128 4.90 2.81 -4.20
CA GLU A 128 5.95 3.37 -3.33
C GLU A 128 6.52 4.67 -3.90
N ASN A 129 5.92 5.23 -4.97
CA ASN A 129 6.33 6.52 -5.50
C ASN A 129 5.95 7.62 -4.50
N TRP A 130 6.95 8.31 -3.93
CA TRP A 130 6.75 9.33 -2.90
C TRP A 130 5.92 10.53 -3.37
N ASP A 131 5.93 10.87 -4.67
CA ASP A 131 5.08 11.93 -5.24
C ASP A 131 3.59 11.55 -5.29
N HIS A 132 3.30 10.25 -5.15
CA HIS A 132 1.94 9.72 -5.02
C HIS A 132 1.49 9.53 -3.58
N LEU A 133 2.36 9.83 -2.59
CA LEU A 133 2.10 9.63 -1.17
C LEU A 133 1.85 10.97 -0.48
N LEU A 134 0.76 11.05 0.27
CA LEU A 134 0.35 12.25 0.97
C LEU A 134 0.15 11.96 2.45
N ILE A 135 0.72 12.79 3.31
CA ILE A 135 0.36 12.78 4.73
C ILE A 135 -1.06 13.32 4.90
N GLY A 136 -1.81 12.73 5.79
CA GLY A 136 -3.17 13.16 6.09
C GLY A 136 -3.74 12.45 7.29
N THR A 137 -5.06 12.55 7.44
CA THR A 137 -5.80 11.91 8.52
C THR A 137 -6.61 10.72 8.00
N GLN A 138 -7.01 9.82 8.91
CA GLN A 138 -7.89 8.71 8.57
C GLN A 138 -9.25 9.17 7.99
N PRO A 139 -9.92 10.23 8.51
CA PRO A 139 -11.10 10.78 7.87
C PRO A 139 -10.89 11.23 6.42
N GLU A 140 -9.79 11.93 6.11
CA GLU A 140 -9.45 12.34 4.75
C GLU A 140 -9.25 11.13 3.83
N ASN A 141 -8.53 10.11 4.31
CA ASN A 141 -8.32 8.87 3.55
C ASN A 141 -9.66 8.17 3.23
N VAL A 142 -10.57 8.10 4.19
CA VAL A 142 -11.91 7.54 3.99
C VAL A 142 -12.73 8.38 3.00
N TRP A 143 -12.63 9.71 3.09
CA TRP A 143 -13.30 10.61 2.16
C TRP A 143 -12.79 10.43 0.73
N ASP A 144 -11.48 10.40 0.53
CA ASP A 144 -10.84 10.13 -0.77
C ASP A 144 -11.33 8.82 -1.38
N TYR A 145 -11.32 7.74 -0.59
CA TYR A 145 -11.83 6.44 -1.02
C TYR A 145 -13.30 6.51 -1.45
N ARG A 146 -14.17 7.13 -0.64
CA ARG A 146 -15.60 7.26 -0.95
C ARG A 146 -15.85 8.07 -2.20
N ALA A 147 -15.09 9.13 -2.43
CA ALA A 147 -15.20 9.99 -3.60
C ALA A 147 -14.78 9.26 -4.90
N ARG A 148 -13.91 8.25 -4.80
CA ARG A 148 -13.30 7.61 -5.97
C ARG A 148 -13.71 6.16 -6.21
N ARG A 149 -14.25 5.46 -5.22
CA ARG A 149 -14.61 4.03 -5.29
C ARG A 149 -15.66 3.67 -6.36
N GLY A 150 -16.43 4.63 -6.84
CA GLY A 150 -17.44 4.43 -7.86
C GLY A 150 -16.94 4.62 -9.30
N ARG A 151 -15.63 4.84 -9.48
CA ARG A 151 -15.06 4.97 -10.83
C ARG A 151 -15.06 3.62 -11.53
N GLU A 152 -15.32 3.63 -12.83
CA GLU A 152 -15.36 2.43 -13.67
C GLU A 152 -13.97 1.92 -14.05
N TYR A 153 -12.93 2.68 -13.77
CA TYR A 153 -11.54 2.38 -14.10
C TYR A 153 -10.60 2.79 -12.96
N GLY A 154 -9.37 2.28 -13.03
CA GLY A 154 -8.32 2.54 -12.04
C GLY A 154 -8.23 1.45 -10.98
N PRO A 155 -7.33 1.63 -10.00
CA PRO A 155 -7.03 0.59 -9.00
C PRO A 155 -8.23 0.17 -8.16
N LEU A 156 -9.14 1.12 -7.85
CA LEU A 156 -10.33 0.84 -7.03
C LEU A 156 -11.44 0.07 -7.79
N ALA A 157 -11.39 0.06 -9.12
CA ALA A 157 -12.33 -0.67 -9.96
C ALA A 157 -11.92 -2.13 -10.22
N ASP A 158 -10.72 -2.52 -9.81
CA ASP A 158 -10.19 -3.86 -10.06
C ASP A 158 -11.00 -4.92 -9.28
N PRO A 159 -11.67 -5.87 -9.97
CA PRO A 159 -12.51 -6.87 -9.34
C PRO A 159 -11.74 -7.85 -8.44
N ARG A 160 -10.42 -7.92 -8.58
CA ARG A 160 -9.55 -8.72 -7.70
C ARG A 160 -9.39 -8.07 -6.31
N GLY A 161 -9.81 -6.81 -6.16
CA GLY A 161 -9.59 -6.00 -4.97
C GLY A 161 -8.12 -5.60 -4.79
N ALA A 162 -7.85 -4.73 -3.83
CA ALA A 162 -6.50 -4.16 -3.62
C ALA A 162 -5.40 -5.21 -3.47
N ARG A 163 -5.63 -6.25 -2.65
CA ARG A 163 -4.65 -7.34 -2.47
C ARG A 163 -4.45 -8.17 -3.73
N GLY A 164 -5.53 -8.54 -4.41
CA GLY A 164 -5.46 -9.35 -5.63
C GLY A 164 -4.72 -8.62 -6.74
N ARG A 165 -5.00 -7.33 -6.91
CA ARG A 165 -4.31 -6.44 -7.84
C ARG A 165 -2.82 -6.32 -7.50
N ALA A 166 -2.47 -5.95 -6.28
CA ALA A 166 -1.08 -5.81 -5.85
C ALA A 166 -0.28 -7.12 -6.01
N THR A 167 -0.90 -8.27 -5.70
CA THR A 167 -0.30 -9.58 -5.87
C THR A 167 -0.07 -9.91 -7.35
N ALA A 168 -1.06 -9.68 -8.20
CA ALA A 168 -0.94 -9.95 -9.65
C ALA A 168 0.15 -9.10 -10.30
N ILE A 169 0.23 -7.81 -9.96
CA ILE A 169 1.28 -6.90 -10.44
C ILE A 169 2.66 -7.37 -9.98
N ARG A 170 2.84 -7.63 -8.68
CA ARG A 170 4.10 -8.15 -8.15
C ARG A 170 4.55 -9.43 -8.85
N ASP A 171 3.64 -10.39 -8.99
CA ASP A 171 3.96 -11.71 -9.55
C ASP A 171 4.30 -11.62 -11.05
N ALA A 172 3.64 -10.74 -11.80
CA ALA A 172 3.98 -10.45 -13.19
C ALA A 172 5.40 -9.89 -13.32
N ILE A 173 5.75 -8.87 -12.53
CA ILE A 173 7.09 -8.27 -12.51
C ILE A 173 8.15 -9.32 -12.17
N LEU A 174 7.94 -10.09 -11.09
CA LEU A 174 8.90 -11.10 -10.65
C LEU A 174 9.04 -12.24 -11.66
N THR A 175 7.97 -12.64 -12.33
CA THR A 175 7.99 -13.67 -13.34
C THR A 175 8.74 -13.20 -14.59
N ALA A 176 8.45 -12.01 -15.10
CA ALA A 176 9.16 -11.43 -16.23
C ALA A 176 10.67 -11.32 -15.96
N ARG A 177 11.06 -10.84 -14.77
CA ARG A 177 12.48 -10.78 -14.38
C ARG A 177 13.16 -12.15 -14.37
N ARG A 178 12.47 -13.20 -13.91
CA ARG A 178 13.03 -14.58 -13.90
C ARG A 178 13.16 -15.20 -15.28
N SER A 179 12.23 -14.90 -16.17
CA SER A 179 12.22 -15.46 -17.55
C SER A 179 13.00 -14.61 -18.56
N GLY A 180 13.46 -13.42 -18.17
CA GLY A 180 14.07 -12.46 -19.10
C GLY A 180 13.08 -11.79 -20.06
N ALA A 181 11.77 -11.86 -19.75
CA ALA A 181 10.74 -11.19 -20.54
C ALA A 181 10.67 -9.69 -20.26
N ASP A 182 9.97 -8.95 -21.12
CA ASP A 182 9.72 -7.52 -20.92
C ASP A 182 8.85 -7.29 -19.68
N THR A 183 9.44 -6.67 -18.68
CA THR A 183 8.78 -6.41 -17.40
C THR A 183 7.67 -5.36 -17.52
N GLU A 184 7.84 -4.34 -18.36
CA GLU A 184 6.81 -3.32 -18.59
C GLU A 184 5.61 -3.88 -19.35
N GLU A 185 5.83 -4.78 -20.30
CA GLU A 185 4.74 -5.48 -20.99
C GLU A 185 3.96 -6.36 -20.01
N ALA A 186 4.65 -7.22 -19.25
CA ALA A 186 4.02 -8.08 -18.25
C ALA A 186 3.22 -7.29 -17.20
N LEU A 187 3.76 -6.14 -16.77
CA LEU A 187 3.07 -5.23 -15.86
C LEU A 187 1.81 -4.65 -16.50
N ARG A 188 1.88 -4.17 -17.76
CA ARG A 188 0.72 -3.62 -18.48
C ARG A 188 -0.39 -4.67 -18.64
N GLU A 189 -0.04 -5.89 -18.98
CA GLU A 189 -0.98 -7.02 -19.08
C GLU A 189 -1.64 -7.33 -17.72
N ALA A 190 -0.86 -7.37 -16.63
CA ALA A 190 -1.39 -7.61 -15.29
C ALA A 190 -2.35 -6.51 -14.83
N ILE A 191 -2.09 -5.24 -15.19
CA ILE A 191 -2.97 -4.11 -14.92
C ILE A 191 -4.24 -4.22 -15.77
N ALA A 192 -4.10 -4.48 -17.07
CA ALA A 192 -5.22 -4.59 -18.01
C ALA A 192 -6.18 -5.74 -17.65
N ALA A 193 -5.64 -6.87 -17.17
CA ALA A 193 -6.45 -8.00 -16.70
C ALA A 193 -7.34 -7.67 -15.50
N GLY A 194 -7.08 -6.57 -14.79
CA GLY A 194 -7.91 -6.07 -13.69
C GLY A 194 -8.87 -4.94 -14.08
N ILE A 195 -8.98 -4.62 -15.36
CA ILE A 195 -9.98 -3.67 -15.83
C ILE A 195 -11.31 -4.41 -15.99
N PRO A 196 -12.40 -3.96 -15.35
CA PRO A 196 -13.72 -4.55 -15.54
C PRO A 196 -14.07 -4.55 -17.03
N ARG A 197 -14.35 -5.73 -17.58
CA ARG A 197 -14.93 -5.79 -18.91
C ARG A 197 -16.35 -5.28 -18.80
N HIS A 198 -16.69 -4.20 -19.49
CA HIS A 198 -18.10 -3.86 -19.71
C HIS A 198 -18.72 -5.07 -20.39
N GLN A 199 -19.60 -5.76 -19.67
CA GLN A 199 -20.52 -6.66 -20.36
C GLN A 199 -21.34 -5.77 -21.28
N GLU A 200 -21.13 -5.90 -22.59
CA GLU A 200 -22.07 -5.39 -23.55
C GLU A 200 -23.42 -5.93 -23.12
N ARG A 201 -24.28 -5.03 -22.61
CA ARG A 201 -25.70 -5.37 -22.40
C ARG A 201 -26.25 -5.64 -23.79
N LEU A 202 -26.32 -6.89 -24.14
CA LEU A 202 -27.12 -7.36 -25.27
C LEU A 202 -28.58 -7.01 -24.91
N PHE A 203 -29.10 -5.97 -25.53
CA PHE A 203 -30.52 -5.65 -25.54
C PHE A 203 -31.22 -6.55 -26.55
#